data_861be9e61cf798376624e6f9832015e9
#
_entry.id   861be9e61cf798376624e6f9832015e9
#
_cell.length_a   1.000
_cell.length_b   1.000
_cell.length_c   1.000
_cell.angle_alpha   90.00
_cell.angle_beta   90.00
_cell.angle_gamma   90.00
#
_symmetry.space_group_name_H-M   'P 1'
#
loop_
_entity.id
_entity.type
_entity.pdbx_description
1 polymer ?
#
loop_
_entity_poly.entity_id
_entity_poly.type
_entity_poly.pdbx_seq_one_letter_code
_entity_poly.pdbx_strand_id
1 'polypeptide(L)'
;MNHVRPLLYTPKADNVLNPVVVIGLSELGTLTAWSPSYPANLLTGLRTGSSIAQVVPPTLSLEPPVLGNTLIDLLDAFNHLRVLVVGDFLLDSYLVGDAERVSPEAPVPILKVVSQEDRPGGAAAMSAALAALGVNVVCCGVVGADGPGRRLRELLASAGCDVEGLVDAPQRPTDQRTRLVGLAQHRHPQQLIRVDQVHRRPLDPEPRARLVDAVRYAAGNAEAVCLADCGCGVVDQALAAQAIAAATDAGKPILVDPSGDCDAKALAGATGVVLNRNEIERLVGQSAQGVERVGQMAAAMVGDLGLAAAVVTLDREGALLVERGRQPEHVPTAPQSVYDNAGAGEVFAAVLAAAVAAKAPWQDAVELANVAAGLEVQRFGCVPITREEVVSQLLARQRRPAAKLRDLDELLIELKALRHQGRTVVFTNGCFDVLHPGHIDYFEFCSQQGDVMVVGLDSDESVRSLSKGPGRPIFNQYERARMLSGLQAVDFICFFDDGDPTGLMRAIRPDILVKGAQWGMEGVVGREIIEAQGGQVVLAPMVEREGATYSTTSVVERIRSAIQQEPPPS
;
A
#
# COMPACT_ATOMS: atom_id res chain seq x y z
N MET A 1 -48.44 35.39 3.11
CA MET A 1 -48.65 33.97 3.41
C MET A 1 -48.02 33.15 2.30
N ASN A 2 -46.77 32.80 2.43
CA ASN A 2 -46.09 31.87 1.51
C ASN A 2 -45.42 30.79 2.35
N HIS A 3 -46.01 29.60 2.31
CA HIS A 3 -45.52 28.41 2.98
C HIS A 3 -44.28 27.88 2.28
N VAL A 4 -43.12 27.97 2.92
CA VAL A 4 -41.94 27.18 2.56
C VAL A 4 -42.07 25.84 3.29
N ARG A 5 -42.26 24.75 2.53
CA ARG A 5 -42.21 23.38 3.08
C ARG A 5 -40.77 22.98 3.26
N PRO A 6 -40.36 22.45 4.42
CA PRO A 6 -39.05 21.85 4.58
C PRO A 6 -39.00 20.49 3.85
N LEU A 7 -38.00 20.27 3.02
CA LEU A 7 -37.63 18.97 2.47
C LEU A 7 -36.98 18.15 3.61
N LEU A 8 -37.70 17.18 4.11
CA LEU A 8 -37.18 16.16 5.02
C LEU A 8 -36.41 15.12 4.15
N TYR A 9 -35.10 15.14 4.24
CA TYR A 9 -34.24 14.06 3.75
C TYR A 9 -34.02 13.10 4.93
N THR A 10 -34.46 11.86 4.82
CA THR A 10 -34.11 10.77 5.74
C THR A 10 -32.93 10.01 5.18
N PRO A 11 -31.73 10.10 5.77
CA PRO A 11 -30.63 9.22 5.39
C PRO A 11 -30.87 7.82 5.96
N LYS A 12 -30.66 6.79 5.15
CA LYS A 12 -30.51 5.42 5.62
C LYS A 12 -29.30 5.35 6.56
N ALA A 13 -29.48 4.66 7.66
CA ALA A 13 -28.43 4.37 8.63
C ALA A 13 -27.26 3.67 7.92
N ASP A 14 -26.06 4.22 8.09
CA ASP A 14 -24.71 3.66 8.01
C ASP A 14 -23.74 4.66 7.41
N ASN A 15 -23.52 5.78 8.11
CA ASN A 15 -22.28 6.56 7.97
C ASN A 15 -22.21 7.56 9.13
N VAL A 16 -21.20 7.40 9.98
CA VAL A 16 -20.86 8.36 11.03
C VAL A 16 -20.27 9.60 10.34
N LEU A 17 -21.13 10.59 10.13
CA LEU A 17 -20.71 11.92 9.66
C LEU A 17 -20.50 12.83 10.88
N ASN A 18 -19.39 13.56 10.85
CA ASN A 18 -19.12 14.67 11.76
C ASN A 18 -20.33 15.60 11.89
N PRO A 19 -20.64 16.14 13.08
CA PRO A 19 -21.78 16.99 13.29
C PRO A 19 -21.71 18.26 12.44
N VAL A 20 -22.67 18.43 11.55
CA VAL A 20 -22.87 19.67 10.81
C VAL A 20 -23.58 20.65 11.75
N VAL A 21 -22.91 21.75 12.07
CA VAL A 21 -23.54 22.86 12.80
C VAL A 21 -24.33 23.70 11.79
N VAL A 22 -25.64 23.67 11.88
CA VAL A 22 -26.51 24.55 11.08
C VAL A 22 -26.82 25.81 11.89
N ILE A 23 -26.37 26.96 11.38
CA ILE A 23 -26.65 28.27 11.96
C ILE A 23 -27.83 28.89 11.19
N GLY A 24 -28.95 29.07 11.84
CA GLY A 24 -30.12 29.77 11.29
C GLY A 24 -30.20 31.20 11.82
N LEU A 25 -30.47 32.17 10.94
CA LEU A 25 -30.84 33.56 11.36
C LEU A 25 -32.35 33.65 11.52
N SER A 26 -32.82 34.10 12.67
CA SER A 26 -34.22 34.48 12.86
C SER A 26 -34.42 35.96 12.50
N GLU A 27 -35.60 36.33 12.07
CA GLU A 27 -35.98 37.71 11.69
C GLU A 27 -35.78 38.77 12.80
N LEU A 28 -35.39 38.37 13.99
CA LEU A 28 -35.14 39.25 15.15
C LEU A 28 -33.65 39.39 15.50
N GLY A 29 -32.73 38.95 14.64
CA GLY A 29 -31.28 39.19 14.82
C GLY A 29 -30.60 38.40 15.96
N THR A 30 -31.21 37.37 16.48
CA THR A 30 -30.64 36.49 17.50
C THR A 30 -30.12 35.20 16.88
N LEU A 31 -28.87 34.85 17.15
CA LEU A 31 -28.22 33.59 16.75
C LEU A 31 -28.56 32.50 17.77
N THR A 32 -29.25 31.45 17.33
CA THR A 32 -29.47 30.24 18.16
C THR A 32 -28.69 29.08 17.51
N ALA A 33 -27.73 28.55 18.25
CA ALA A 33 -27.06 27.31 17.90
C ALA A 33 -27.68 26.15 18.71
N TRP A 34 -28.09 25.09 18.04
CA TRP A 34 -28.55 23.87 18.68
C TRP A 34 -27.61 22.70 18.35
N SER A 35 -27.03 22.10 19.39
CA SER A 35 -26.30 20.85 19.34
C SER A 35 -26.62 20.01 20.55
N PRO A 36 -26.95 18.71 20.42
CA PRO A 36 -27.35 17.86 21.54
C PRO A 36 -26.24 17.48 22.53
N SER A 37 -25.00 17.93 22.36
CA SER A 37 -23.86 17.36 23.10
C SER A 37 -22.90 18.33 23.79
N TYR A 38 -23.25 19.62 24.00
CA TYR A 38 -22.38 20.54 24.74
C TYR A 38 -23.14 21.27 25.89
N PRO A 39 -22.50 21.41 27.07
CA PRO A 39 -23.10 22.12 28.19
C PRO A 39 -23.17 23.64 27.95
N ALA A 40 -24.26 24.27 28.44
CA ALA A 40 -24.74 25.61 28.15
C ALA A 40 -23.86 26.78 28.67
N ASN A 41 -22.62 26.58 29.13
CA ASN A 41 -21.86 27.59 29.86
C ASN A 41 -20.82 28.38 29.04
N LEU A 42 -20.79 28.26 27.70
CA LEU A 42 -19.77 28.92 26.87
C LEU A 42 -20.25 30.16 26.09
N LEU A 43 -21.46 30.66 26.33
CA LEU A 43 -22.05 31.76 25.55
C LEU A 43 -22.40 33.01 26.36
N THR A 44 -21.74 33.27 27.49
CA THR A 44 -21.88 34.55 28.21
C THR A 44 -20.67 35.45 27.96
N GLY A 45 -20.71 36.23 26.88
CA GLY A 45 -19.61 37.20 26.65
C GLY A 45 -19.65 38.05 25.38
N LEU A 46 -20.71 38.02 24.58
CA LEU A 46 -20.80 38.88 23.40
C LEU A 46 -21.70 40.10 23.65
N ARG A 47 -21.09 41.23 24.02
CA ARG A 47 -21.75 42.55 23.99
C ARG A 47 -21.73 43.09 22.55
N THR A 48 -22.91 43.57 22.14
CA THR A 48 -23.18 44.23 20.86
C THR A 48 -22.38 45.55 20.74
N GLY A 49 -21.43 45.55 19.80
CA GLY A 49 -20.81 46.76 19.26
C GLY A 49 -20.73 46.60 17.76
N SER A 50 -21.16 47.59 17.02
CA SER A 50 -21.28 47.64 15.57
C SER A 50 -19.93 47.46 14.87
N SER A 51 -19.55 46.26 14.56
CA SER A 51 -18.53 45.89 13.57
C SER A 51 -18.80 44.48 13.09
N ILE A 52 -18.90 44.32 11.79
CA ILE A 52 -18.98 43.01 11.15
C ILE A 52 -17.68 42.27 11.46
N ALA A 53 -17.74 41.32 12.40
CA ALA A 53 -16.63 40.39 12.58
C ALA A 53 -16.55 39.51 11.35
N GLN A 54 -15.53 39.68 10.54
CA GLN A 54 -15.15 38.69 9.54
C GLN A 54 -14.83 37.40 10.28
N VAL A 55 -15.70 36.42 10.17
CA VAL A 55 -15.39 35.04 10.55
C VAL A 55 -14.38 34.55 9.52
N VAL A 56 -13.10 34.70 9.83
CA VAL A 56 -12.05 34.02 9.10
C VAL A 56 -12.25 32.53 9.38
N PRO A 57 -12.52 31.71 8.37
CA PRO A 57 -12.55 30.26 8.61
C PRO A 57 -11.19 29.86 9.18
N PRO A 58 -11.12 28.88 10.11
CA PRO A 58 -9.85 28.42 10.62
C PRO A 58 -8.97 28.08 9.40
N THR A 59 -7.82 28.74 9.30
CA THR A 59 -6.76 28.35 8.37
C THR A 59 -6.49 26.88 8.64
N LEU A 60 -6.96 26.01 7.75
CA LEU A 60 -6.49 24.64 7.70
C LEU A 60 -4.98 24.76 7.50
N SER A 61 -4.23 24.56 8.58
CA SER A 61 -2.80 24.36 8.50
C SER A 61 -2.60 23.18 7.54
N LEU A 62 -2.02 23.46 6.39
CA LEU A 62 -1.59 22.47 5.41
C LEU A 62 -0.26 21.84 5.83
N GLU A 63 -0.03 21.68 7.13
CA GLU A 63 1.00 20.77 7.58
C GLU A 63 0.50 19.37 7.25
N PRO A 64 1.23 18.60 6.44
CA PRO A 64 0.88 17.20 6.16
C PRO A 64 0.82 16.48 7.52
N PRO A 65 -0.17 15.62 7.75
CA PRO A 65 -0.16 14.82 8.95
C PRO A 65 1.09 13.93 8.91
N VAL A 66 1.91 14.03 9.95
CA VAL A 66 3.19 13.33 10.17
C VAL A 66 3.08 11.79 10.09
N LEU A 67 1.87 11.22 9.94
CA LEU A 67 1.63 9.78 9.93
C LEU A 67 2.26 9.01 8.74
N GLY A 68 2.49 9.65 7.60
CA GLY A 68 2.99 8.95 6.41
C GLY A 68 4.49 8.65 6.46
N ASN A 69 5.26 9.52 7.05
CA ASN A 69 6.69 9.34 7.17
C ASN A 69 7.02 8.17 8.11
N THR A 70 6.23 7.92 9.15
CA THR A 70 6.50 6.87 10.15
C THR A 70 6.53 5.46 9.54
N LEU A 71 5.61 5.11 8.63
CA LEU A 71 5.58 3.78 8.00
C LEU A 71 6.65 3.63 6.91
N ILE A 72 6.99 4.71 6.21
CA ILE A 72 8.09 4.72 5.23
C ILE A 72 9.43 4.61 5.95
N ASP A 73 9.64 5.39 7.02
CA ASP A 73 10.83 5.31 7.87
C ASP A 73 10.99 3.90 8.49
N LEU A 74 9.88 3.26 8.84
CA LEU A 74 9.87 1.88 9.32
C LEU A 74 10.36 0.89 8.24
N LEU A 75 9.93 1.06 6.99
CA LEU A 75 10.44 0.27 5.86
C LEU A 75 11.93 0.50 5.61
N ASP A 76 12.44 1.71 5.82
CA ASP A 76 13.86 2.01 5.69
C ASP A 76 14.71 1.26 6.71
N ALA A 77 14.18 1.10 7.93
CA ALA A 77 14.85 0.34 8.98
C ALA A 77 15.03 -1.15 8.62
N PHE A 78 14.19 -1.70 7.72
CA PHE A 78 14.26 -3.13 7.34
C PHE A 78 15.59 -3.53 6.71
N ASN A 79 16.26 -2.62 6.00
CA ASN A 79 17.56 -2.87 5.36
C ASN A 79 18.68 -3.24 6.35
N HIS A 80 18.50 -2.94 7.63
CA HIS A 80 19.47 -3.19 8.69
C HIS A 80 19.10 -4.40 9.58
N LEU A 81 17.96 -5.03 9.30
CA LEU A 81 17.49 -6.16 10.09
C LEU A 81 18.04 -7.47 9.57
N ARG A 82 18.26 -8.39 10.50
CA ARG A 82 18.49 -9.80 10.22
C ARG A 82 17.41 -10.62 10.90
N VAL A 83 16.61 -11.35 10.14
CA VAL A 83 15.48 -12.15 10.64
C VAL A 83 15.75 -13.62 10.38
N LEU A 84 15.59 -14.43 11.42
CA LEU A 84 15.63 -15.88 11.33
C LEU A 84 14.23 -16.41 11.01
N VAL A 85 14.09 -17.16 9.93
CA VAL A 85 12.87 -17.91 9.60
C VAL A 85 13.09 -19.39 9.86
N VAL A 86 12.29 -19.94 10.76
CA VAL A 86 12.27 -21.37 11.11
C VAL A 86 10.94 -21.95 10.65
N GLY A 87 10.93 -23.11 9.98
CA GLY A 87 9.62 -23.68 9.64
C GLY A 87 9.60 -24.73 8.54
N ASP A 88 8.42 -24.92 7.99
CA ASP A 88 8.14 -25.82 6.87
C ASP A 88 8.50 -25.15 5.55
N PHE A 89 9.68 -25.46 5.02
CA PHE A 89 10.15 -24.99 3.71
C PHE A 89 9.63 -25.93 2.62
N LEU A 90 8.79 -25.40 1.73
CA LEU A 90 8.19 -26.18 0.65
C LEU A 90 8.31 -25.49 -0.71
N LEU A 91 8.19 -26.27 -1.79
CA LEU A 91 8.20 -25.78 -3.15
C LEU A 91 6.78 -25.70 -3.69
N ASP A 92 6.36 -24.52 -4.12
CA ASP A 92 5.12 -24.31 -4.86
C ASP A 92 5.40 -24.35 -6.36
N SER A 93 4.81 -25.34 -7.07
CA SER A 93 4.95 -25.47 -8.53
C SER A 93 3.64 -25.13 -9.22
N TYR A 94 3.69 -24.29 -10.24
CA TYR A 94 2.55 -23.89 -11.06
C TYR A 94 2.68 -24.51 -12.44
N LEU A 95 1.77 -25.42 -12.80
CA LEU A 95 1.62 -25.96 -14.14
C LEU A 95 0.52 -25.17 -14.84
N VAL A 96 0.91 -24.25 -15.71
CA VAL A 96 -0.01 -23.35 -16.41
C VAL A 96 -0.23 -23.85 -17.82
N GLY A 97 -1.48 -23.94 -18.25
CA GLY A 97 -1.78 -24.47 -19.57
C GLY A 97 -3.21 -24.24 -20.04
N ASP A 98 -3.46 -24.71 -21.23
CA ASP A 98 -4.77 -24.63 -21.87
C ASP A 98 -5.66 -25.79 -21.39
N ALA A 99 -6.87 -25.49 -20.93
CA ALA A 99 -7.83 -26.44 -20.37
C ALA A 99 -9.16 -26.51 -21.18
N GLU A 100 -9.11 -26.28 -22.48
CA GLU A 100 -10.29 -26.19 -23.34
C GLU A 100 -10.91 -27.57 -23.67
N ARG A 101 -10.24 -28.67 -23.34
CA ARG A 101 -10.66 -30.02 -23.74
C ARG A 101 -11.05 -30.89 -22.54
N VAL A 102 -12.11 -31.69 -22.72
CA VAL A 102 -12.47 -32.74 -21.76
C VAL A 102 -11.86 -34.06 -22.22
N SER A 103 -11.40 -34.88 -21.28
CA SER A 103 -10.84 -36.19 -21.58
C SER A 103 -11.91 -37.12 -22.17
N PRO A 104 -11.57 -37.91 -23.20
CA PRO A 104 -12.47 -38.99 -23.68
C PRO A 104 -12.56 -40.17 -22.70
N GLU A 105 -11.63 -40.28 -21.74
CA GLU A 105 -11.53 -41.39 -20.79
C GLU A 105 -12.32 -41.16 -19.51
N ALA A 106 -12.51 -39.90 -19.12
CA ALA A 106 -13.22 -39.50 -17.91
C ALA A 106 -13.74 -38.06 -18.03
N PRO A 107 -14.78 -37.65 -17.28
CA PRO A 107 -15.31 -36.28 -17.32
C PRO A 107 -14.43 -35.29 -16.56
N VAL A 108 -13.15 -35.18 -16.94
CA VAL A 108 -12.15 -34.31 -16.38
C VAL A 108 -11.53 -33.42 -17.46
N PRO A 109 -11.13 -32.16 -17.14
CA PRO A 109 -10.44 -31.32 -18.10
C PRO A 109 -9.04 -31.88 -18.40
N ILE A 110 -8.58 -31.70 -19.64
CA ILE A 110 -7.21 -31.97 -20.06
C ILE A 110 -6.47 -30.62 -19.96
N LEU A 111 -5.44 -30.55 -19.13
CA LEU A 111 -4.53 -29.40 -19.07
C LEU A 111 -3.37 -29.66 -20.05
N LYS A 112 -3.31 -28.90 -21.14
CA LYS A 112 -2.15 -28.86 -22.02
C LYS A 112 -1.15 -27.87 -21.48
N VAL A 113 -0.15 -28.34 -20.74
CA VAL A 113 0.86 -27.50 -20.09
C VAL A 113 1.65 -26.68 -21.10
N VAL A 114 1.70 -25.37 -20.92
CA VAL A 114 2.44 -24.38 -21.73
C VAL A 114 3.67 -23.90 -20.99
N SER A 115 3.57 -23.76 -19.66
CA SER A 115 4.69 -23.35 -18.81
C SER A 115 4.63 -24.02 -17.45
N GLN A 116 5.80 -24.16 -16.85
CA GLN A 116 5.96 -24.56 -15.45
C GLN A 116 6.80 -23.48 -14.76
N GLU A 117 6.35 -23.07 -13.57
CA GLU A 117 7.03 -22.11 -12.72
C GLU A 117 7.09 -22.64 -11.29
N ASP A 118 8.28 -22.58 -10.69
CA ASP A 118 8.51 -22.98 -9.31
C ASP A 118 8.74 -21.73 -8.46
N ARG A 119 8.07 -21.65 -7.32
CA ARG A 119 8.15 -20.54 -6.35
C ARG A 119 8.39 -21.05 -4.94
N PRO A 120 9.02 -20.25 -4.06
CA PRO A 120 9.06 -20.55 -2.63
C PRO A 120 7.66 -20.63 -2.03
N GLY A 121 7.39 -21.61 -1.15
CA GLY A 121 6.13 -21.75 -0.43
C GLY A 121 6.32 -21.91 1.08
N GLY A 122 5.31 -21.57 1.89
CA GLY A 122 5.34 -21.62 3.33
C GLY A 122 6.46 -20.76 3.94
N ALA A 123 7.31 -21.33 4.80
CA ALA A 123 8.46 -20.62 5.39
C ALA A 123 9.41 -20.04 4.33
N ALA A 124 9.52 -20.69 3.15
CA ALA A 124 10.31 -20.16 2.05
C ALA A 124 9.65 -18.94 1.41
N ALA A 125 8.32 -18.90 1.27
CA ALA A 125 7.60 -17.74 0.80
C ALA A 125 7.75 -16.54 1.75
N MET A 126 7.61 -16.77 3.06
CA MET A 126 7.88 -15.76 4.08
C MET A 126 9.32 -15.23 3.99
N SER A 127 10.30 -16.11 3.78
CA SER A 127 11.71 -15.74 3.61
C SER A 127 11.93 -14.87 2.38
N ALA A 128 11.34 -15.25 1.24
CA ALA A 128 11.43 -14.47 0.00
C ALA A 128 10.72 -13.10 0.12
N ALA A 129 9.60 -13.04 0.83
CA ALA A 129 8.89 -11.78 1.09
C ALA A 129 9.73 -10.82 1.96
N LEU A 130 10.36 -11.31 3.02
CA LEU A 130 11.28 -10.52 3.86
C LEU A 130 12.47 -9.99 3.03
N ALA A 131 13.09 -10.87 2.23
CA ALA A 131 14.24 -10.49 1.40
C ALA A 131 13.88 -9.42 0.35
N ALA A 132 12.68 -9.51 -0.26
CA ALA A 132 12.19 -8.52 -1.21
C ALA A 132 11.95 -7.13 -0.58
N LEU A 133 11.76 -7.08 0.74
CA LEU A 133 11.65 -5.85 1.52
C LEU A 133 13.00 -5.33 2.04
N GLY A 134 14.12 -5.98 1.69
CA GLY A 134 15.47 -5.57 2.06
C GLY A 134 15.99 -6.17 3.37
N VAL A 135 15.26 -7.10 3.99
CA VAL A 135 15.69 -7.78 5.23
C VAL A 135 16.76 -8.84 4.92
N ASN A 136 17.79 -8.95 5.75
CA ASN A 136 18.74 -10.06 5.70
C ASN A 136 18.10 -11.31 6.34
N VAL A 137 17.81 -12.33 5.54
CA VAL A 137 17.06 -13.51 5.98
C VAL A 137 17.98 -14.71 6.17
N VAL A 138 17.86 -15.38 7.32
CA VAL A 138 18.48 -16.69 7.59
C VAL A 138 17.39 -17.74 7.59
N CYS A 139 17.53 -18.76 6.76
CA CYS A 139 16.56 -19.84 6.60
C CYS A 139 17.01 -21.06 7.42
N CYS A 140 16.19 -21.52 8.39
CA CYS A 140 16.39 -22.75 9.13
C CYS A 140 15.18 -23.68 8.97
N GLY A 141 15.39 -24.81 8.33
CA GLY A 141 14.34 -25.79 8.04
C GLY A 141 14.93 -27.09 7.51
N VAL A 142 14.06 -27.94 6.96
CA VAL A 142 14.48 -29.23 6.42
C VAL A 142 14.01 -29.37 4.98
N VAL A 143 14.91 -29.84 4.11
CA VAL A 143 14.61 -30.16 2.70
C VAL A 143 15.16 -31.55 2.37
N GLY A 144 14.59 -32.19 1.39
CA GLY A 144 15.08 -33.46 0.86
C GLY A 144 16.36 -33.31 0.04
N ALA A 145 17.14 -34.37 -0.07
CA ALA A 145 18.25 -34.46 -1.00
C ALA A 145 17.80 -34.76 -2.45
N ASP A 146 16.75 -34.08 -2.91
CA ASP A 146 16.04 -34.31 -4.17
C ASP A 146 16.06 -33.08 -5.11
N GLY A 147 15.36 -33.18 -6.25
CA GLY A 147 15.25 -32.10 -7.22
C GLY A 147 14.56 -30.86 -6.65
N PRO A 148 13.36 -31.02 -6.05
CA PRO A 148 12.64 -29.92 -5.41
C PRO A 148 13.45 -29.21 -4.33
N GLY A 149 14.20 -29.94 -3.48
CA GLY A 149 15.04 -29.36 -2.44
C GLY A 149 16.19 -28.51 -2.99
N ARG A 150 16.87 -28.99 -4.03
CA ARG A 150 17.89 -28.20 -4.75
C ARG A 150 17.29 -26.94 -5.35
N ARG A 151 16.14 -27.09 -6.02
CA ARG A 151 15.45 -25.97 -6.66
C ARG A 151 15.02 -24.90 -5.65
N LEU A 152 14.51 -25.32 -4.50
CA LEU A 152 14.12 -24.40 -3.42
C LEU A 152 15.31 -23.61 -2.87
N ARG A 153 16.46 -24.28 -2.64
CA ARG A 153 17.70 -23.59 -2.23
C ARG A 153 18.16 -22.56 -3.27
N GLU A 154 18.11 -22.90 -4.56
CA GLU A 154 18.47 -21.99 -5.65
C GLU A 154 17.57 -20.74 -5.66
N LEU A 155 16.25 -20.92 -5.51
CA LEU A 155 15.30 -19.82 -5.47
C LEU A 155 15.56 -18.89 -4.28
N LEU A 156 15.74 -19.45 -3.09
CA LEU A 156 16.02 -18.67 -1.89
C LEU A 156 17.36 -17.94 -1.95
N ALA A 157 18.42 -18.63 -2.42
CA ALA A 157 19.73 -18.00 -2.60
C ALA A 157 19.67 -16.86 -3.65
N SER A 158 18.92 -17.05 -4.74
CA SER A 158 18.71 -16.01 -5.76
C SER A 158 17.91 -14.82 -5.22
N ALA A 159 17.04 -15.04 -4.22
CA ALA A 159 16.35 -13.97 -3.50
C ALA A 159 17.24 -13.27 -2.45
N GLY A 160 18.48 -13.70 -2.25
CA GLY A 160 19.41 -13.13 -1.27
C GLY A 160 19.30 -13.70 0.14
N CYS A 161 18.59 -14.81 0.32
CA CYS A 161 18.49 -15.48 1.62
C CYS A 161 19.72 -16.33 1.93
N ASP A 162 20.13 -16.37 3.20
CA ASP A 162 21.11 -17.30 3.73
C ASP A 162 20.44 -18.67 3.94
N VAL A 163 20.90 -19.68 3.18
CA VAL A 163 20.31 -21.02 3.14
C VAL A 163 21.18 -22.07 3.87
N GLU A 164 22.23 -21.67 4.58
CA GLU A 164 23.14 -22.60 5.28
C GLU A 164 22.44 -23.36 6.42
N GLY A 165 21.42 -22.76 7.02
CA GLY A 165 20.59 -23.38 8.06
C GLY A 165 19.53 -24.38 7.55
N LEU A 166 19.38 -24.55 6.23
CA LEU A 166 18.53 -25.61 5.68
C LEU A 166 19.24 -26.96 5.79
N VAL A 167 18.66 -27.89 6.51
CA VAL A 167 19.22 -29.22 6.79
C VAL A 167 18.72 -30.22 5.73
N ASP A 168 19.64 -31.00 5.17
CA ASP A 168 19.27 -32.12 4.30
C ASP A 168 18.76 -33.31 5.11
N ALA A 169 17.59 -33.83 4.74
CA ALA A 169 17.00 -35.05 5.28
C ALA A 169 16.82 -36.09 4.15
N PRO A 170 17.80 -36.96 3.87
CA PRO A 170 17.77 -37.87 2.72
C PRO A 170 16.57 -38.84 2.69
N GLN A 171 16.02 -39.16 3.88
CA GLN A 171 14.88 -40.08 4.04
C GLN A 171 13.52 -39.38 3.95
N ARG A 172 13.51 -38.04 3.81
CA ARG A 172 12.31 -37.21 3.68
C ARG A 172 12.36 -36.43 2.38
N PRO A 173 11.47 -36.68 1.41
CA PRO A 173 11.36 -35.83 0.23
C PRO A 173 10.98 -34.39 0.62
N THR A 174 11.39 -33.44 -0.20
CA THR A 174 10.99 -32.03 -0.04
C THR A 174 9.47 -31.90 -0.22
N ASP A 175 8.82 -31.21 0.71
CA ASP A 175 7.38 -30.96 0.61
C ASP A 175 7.10 -30.04 -0.58
N GLN A 176 6.09 -30.43 -1.39
CA GLN A 176 5.74 -29.74 -2.63
C GLN A 176 4.22 -29.58 -2.75
N ARG A 177 3.79 -28.41 -3.24
CA ARG A 177 2.40 -28.15 -3.66
C ARG A 177 2.38 -27.80 -5.14
N THR A 178 1.68 -28.62 -5.95
CA THR A 178 1.55 -28.36 -7.38
C THR A 178 0.17 -27.82 -7.69
N ARG A 179 0.10 -26.64 -8.28
CA ARG A 179 -1.15 -26.00 -8.71
C ARG A 179 -1.28 -26.15 -10.23
N LEU A 180 -2.37 -26.76 -10.68
CA LEU A 180 -2.73 -26.84 -12.08
C LEU A 180 -3.62 -25.65 -12.42
N VAL A 181 -3.18 -24.82 -13.36
CA VAL A 181 -3.80 -23.54 -13.70
C VAL A 181 -4.23 -23.55 -15.15
N GLY A 182 -5.53 -23.41 -15.36
CA GLY A 182 -6.13 -23.31 -16.69
C GLY A 182 -6.13 -21.87 -17.19
N LEU A 183 -5.64 -21.69 -18.42
CA LEU A 183 -5.81 -20.47 -19.20
C LEU A 183 -7.06 -20.65 -20.05
N ALA A 184 -8.07 -19.81 -19.88
CA ALA A 184 -9.20 -19.72 -20.78
C ALA A 184 -8.99 -18.55 -21.74
N GLN A 185 -9.44 -18.68 -23.00
CA GLN A 185 -9.36 -17.61 -24.00
C GLN A 185 -9.92 -16.29 -23.41
N HIS A 186 -9.08 -15.25 -23.31
CA HIS A 186 -9.41 -13.91 -22.81
C HIS A 186 -9.96 -13.82 -21.38
N ARG A 187 -9.70 -14.83 -20.53
CA ARG A 187 -10.08 -14.83 -19.10
C ARG A 187 -8.84 -14.92 -18.21
N HIS A 188 -9.04 -14.55 -16.94
CA HIS A 188 -7.99 -14.68 -15.94
C HIS A 188 -7.63 -16.15 -15.70
N PRO A 189 -6.33 -16.46 -15.43
CA PRO A 189 -5.90 -17.79 -15.02
C PRO A 189 -6.73 -18.30 -13.84
N GLN A 190 -7.14 -19.55 -13.87
CA GLN A 190 -7.93 -20.17 -12.81
C GLN A 190 -7.25 -21.44 -12.30
N GLN A 191 -7.12 -21.56 -10.99
CA GLN A 191 -6.65 -22.79 -10.38
C GLN A 191 -7.71 -23.88 -10.54
N LEU A 192 -7.35 -24.97 -11.22
CA LEU A 192 -8.23 -26.12 -11.47
C LEU A 192 -8.16 -27.13 -10.34
N ILE A 193 -6.94 -27.47 -9.90
CA ILE A 193 -6.68 -28.42 -8.82
C ILE A 193 -5.34 -28.10 -8.16
N ARG A 194 -5.19 -28.46 -6.88
CA ARG A 194 -3.92 -28.48 -6.17
C ARG A 194 -3.59 -29.90 -5.75
N VAL A 195 -2.36 -30.32 -6.00
CA VAL A 195 -1.81 -31.61 -5.62
C VAL A 195 -0.74 -31.38 -4.56
N ASP A 196 -0.95 -31.88 -3.35
CA ASP A 196 -0.05 -31.71 -2.23
C ASP A 196 0.75 -33.00 -2.02
N GLN A 197 2.07 -32.92 -2.10
CA GLN A 197 3.03 -33.98 -1.75
C GLN A 197 3.72 -33.53 -0.46
N VAL A 198 3.05 -33.75 0.67
CA VAL A 198 3.51 -33.31 1.99
C VAL A 198 3.70 -34.49 2.95
N HIS A 199 4.73 -34.42 3.78
CA HIS A 199 5.14 -35.51 4.66
C HIS A 199 4.92 -35.10 6.12
N ARG A 200 3.76 -35.45 6.68
CA ARG A 200 3.36 -35.09 8.06
C ARG A 200 4.05 -35.91 9.16
N ARG A 201 5.10 -36.66 8.82
CA ARG A 201 5.85 -37.42 9.82
C ARG A 201 6.81 -36.55 10.60
N PRO A 202 7.00 -36.77 11.92
CA PRO A 202 8.06 -36.12 12.68
C PRO A 202 9.43 -36.32 12.03
N LEU A 203 10.33 -35.37 12.25
CA LEU A 203 11.71 -35.48 11.77
C LEU A 203 12.46 -36.62 12.45
N ASP A 204 13.31 -37.29 11.68
CA ASP A 204 14.27 -38.23 12.23
C ASP A 204 15.21 -37.51 13.23
N PRO A 205 15.73 -38.23 14.24
CA PRO A 205 16.51 -37.62 15.32
C PRO A 205 17.73 -36.80 14.86
N GLU A 206 18.46 -37.27 13.84
CA GLU A 206 19.68 -36.61 13.37
C GLU A 206 19.39 -35.30 12.64
N PRO A 207 18.54 -35.21 11.58
CA PRO A 207 18.17 -33.94 10.99
C PRO A 207 17.54 -32.97 12.01
N ARG A 208 16.76 -33.49 12.94
CA ARG A 208 16.16 -32.67 13.99
C ARG A 208 17.23 -32.02 14.88
N ALA A 209 18.21 -32.77 15.36
CA ALA A 209 19.28 -32.23 16.20
C ALA A 209 20.06 -31.14 15.48
N ARG A 210 20.42 -31.37 14.23
CA ARG A 210 21.08 -30.37 13.37
C ARG A 210 20.25 -29.11 13.19
N LEU A 211 18.94 -29.24 12.96
CA LEU A 211 18.04 -28.09 12.83
C LEU A 211 17.98 -27.28 14.11
N VAL A 212 17.84 -27.94 15.27
CA VAL A 212 17.81 -27.27 16.60
C VAL A 212 19.10 -26.50 16.85
N ASP A 213 20.25 -27.09 16.54
CA ASP A 213 21.56 -26.44 16.70
C ASP A 213 21.69 -25.23 15.79
N ALA A 214 21.24 -25.34 14.50
CA ALA A 214 21.21 -24.22 13.56
C ALA A 214 20.30 -23.10 14.07
N VAL A 215 19.11 -23.41 14.56
CA VAL A 215 18.16 -22.41 15.12
C VAL A 215 18.78 -21.68 16.32
N ARG A 216 19.40 -22.41 17.28
CA ARG A 216 20.06 -21.78 18.43
C ARG A 216 21.19 -20.85 18.04
N TYR A 217 22.01 -21.28 17.08
CA TYR A 217 23.10 -20.44 16.57
C TYR A 217 22.59 -19.18 15.88
N ALA A 218 21.60 -19.32 14.99
CA ALA A 218 21.07 -18.22 14.22
C ALA A 218 20.25 -17.23 15.07
N ALA A 219 19.51 -17.71 16.09
CA ALA A 219 18.70 -16.86 16.96
C ALA A 219 19.56 -15.82 17.71
N GLY A 220 20.77 -16.17 18.11
CA GLY A 220 21.70 -15.24 18.77
C GLY A 220 22.13 -14.06 17.90
N ASN A 221 22.10 -14.24 16.58
CA ASN A 221 22.56 -13.27 15.59
C ASN A 221 21.41 -12.60 14.79
N ALA A 222 20.17 -12.83 15.16
CA ALA A 222 19.00 -12.24 14.52
C ALA A 222 18.36 -11.13 15.40
N GLU A 223 17.64 -10.19 14.82
CA GLU A 223 16.83 -9.19 15.52
C GLU A 223 15.44 -9.73 15.88
N ALA A 224 14.93 -10.71 15.11
CA ALA A 224 13.70 -11.43 15.41
C ALA A 224 13.74 -12.86 14.85
N VAL A 225 12.87 -13.71 15.38
CA VAL A 225 12.62 -15.07 14.90
C VAL A 225 11.19 -15.18 14.39
N CYS A 226 11.01 -15.80 13.23
CA CYS A 226 9.71 -16.21 12.69
C CYS A 226 9.63 -17.73 12.73
N LEU A 227 8.56 -18.26 13.25
CA LEU A 227 8.25 -19.69 13.19
C LEU A 227 7.01 -19.89 12.32
N ALA A 228 7.21 -20.51 11.14
CA ALA A 228 6.15 -20.75 10.17
C ALA A 228 5.81 -22.24 10.12
N ASP A 229 4.66 -22.61 10.66
CA ASP A 229 4.12 -23.96 10.65
C ASP A 229 3.03 -24.07 9.58
N CYS A 230 3.33 -24.81 8.51
CA CYS A 230 2.39 -25.08 7.43
C CYS A 230 1.69 -26.44 7.54
N GLY A 231 1.84 -27.13 8.69
CA GLY A 231 1.28 -28.47 8.93
C GLY A 231 1.96 -29.56 8.13
N CYS A 232 3.21 -29.34 7.70
CA CYS A 232 3.99 -30.32 6.94
C CYS A 232 4.81 -31.25 7.86
N GLY A 233 4.85 -31.01 9.18
CA GLY A 233 5.42 -31.89 10.19
C GLY A 233 6.91 -31.72 10.48
N VAL A 234 7.56 -30.67 9.95
CA VAL A 234 8.87 -30.22 10.42
C VAL A 234 8.70 -29.52 11.77
N VAL A 235 7.72 -28.60 11.82
CA VAL A 235 7.35 -27.93 13.08
C VAL A 235 6.40 -28.82 13.86
N ASP A 236 6.89 -29.43 14.92
CA ASP A 236 6.09 -30.10 15.93
C ASP A 236 6.16 -29.32 17.26
N GLN A 237 5.36 -29.72 18.22
CA GLN A 237 5.30 -29.07 19.55
C GLN A 237 6.68 -28.89 20.20
N ALA A 238 7.56 -29.88 20.06
CA ALA A 238 8.87 -29.81 20.68
C ALA A 238 9.84 -28.90 19.96
N LEU A 239 9.77 -28.81 18.59
CA LEU A 239 10.57 -27.86 17.84
C LEU A 239 10.06 -26.42 18.06
N ALA A 240 8.74 -26.22 18.12
CA ALA A 240 8.16 -24.92 18.44
C ALA A 240 8.64 -24.43 19.82
N ALA A 241 8.55 -25.25 20.83
CA ALA A 241 9.04 -24.92 22.17
C ALA A 241 10.57 -24.64 22.21
N GLN A 242 11.37 -25.39 21.43
CA GLN A 242 12.83 -25.18 21.33
C GLN A 242 13.16 -23.87 20.59
N ALA A 243 12.42 -23.51 19.55
CA ALA A 243 12.60 -22.23 18.82
C ALA A 243 12.21 -21.05 19.72
N ILE A 244 11.10 -21.16 20.45
CA ILE A 244 10.67 -20.13 21.41
C ILE A 244 11.69 -19.95 22.51
N ALA A 245 12.21 -21.05 23.08
CA ALA A 245 13.26 -21.01 24.10
C ALA A 245 14.54 -20.36 23.56
N ALA A 246 14.99 -20.75 22.36
CA ALA A 246 16.18 -20.17 21.72
C ALA A 246 16.07 -18.66 21.48
N ALA A 247 14.90 -18.19 21.04
CA ALA A 247 14.63 -16.77 20.89
C ALA A 247 14.61 -16.03 22.24
N THR A 248 13.94 -16.62 23.24
CA THR A 248 13.86 -16.06 24.60
C THR A 248 15.23 -15.97 25.26
N ASP A 249 16.04 -17.03 25.19
CA ASP A 249 17.40 -17.05 25.73
C ASP A 249 18.32 -16.02 25.06
N ALA A 250 18.08 -15.75 23.77
CA ALA A 250 18.76 -14.71 23.00
C ALA A 250 18.19 -13.28 23.24
N GLY A 251 17.10 -13.14 23.98
CA GLY A 251 16.41 -11.87 24.21
C GLY A 251 15.78 -11.29 22.94
N LYS A 252 15.35 -12.16 22.00
CA LYS A 252 14.79 -11.76 20.69
C LYS A 252 13.29 -12.02 20.63
N PRO A 253 12.51 -11.12 19.99
CA PRO A 253 11.11 -11.39 19.75
C PRO A 253 10.95 -12.58 18.81
N ILE A 254 9.93 -13.41 19.08
CA ILE A 254 9.51 -14.49 18.20
C ILE A 254 8.03 -14.33 17.83
N LEU A 255 7.76 -14.33 16.52
CA LEU A 255 6.43 -14.39 15.96
C LEU A 255 6.17 -15.79 15.41
N VAL A 256 5.01 -16.31 15.72
CA VAL A 256 4.58 -17.64 15.25
C VAL A 256 3.38 -17.49 14.33
N ASP A 257 3.50 -18.10 13.16
CA ASP A 257 2.42 -18.33 12.20
C ASP A 257 2.08 -19.83 12.27
N PRO A 258 1.13 -20.24 13.14
CA PRO A 258 0.89 -21.64 13.44
C PRO A 258 -0.10 -22.25 12.47
N SER A 259 0.08 -23.53 12.14
CA SER A 259 -1.00 -24.30 11.52
C SER A 259 -2.20 -24.43 12.48
N GLY A 260 -3.40 -24.44 11.93
CA GLY A 260 -4.61 -24.60 12.75
C GLY A 260 -4.72 -25.97 13.46
N ASP A 261 -3.81 -26.90 13.18
CA ASP A 261 -3.78 -28.24 13.75
C ASP A 261 -2.75 -28.37 14.89
N CYS A 262 -2.02 -27.29 15.26
CA CYS A 262 -1.04 -27.33 16.35
C CYS A 262 -1.71 -27.29 17.74
N ASP A 263 -1.01 -27.74 18.77
CA ASP A 263 -1.44 -27.52 20.17
C ASP A 263 -1.16 -26.06 20.54
N ALA A 264 -2.20 -25.30 20.88
CA ALA A 264 -2.06 -23.91 21.30
C ALA A 264 -1.04 -23.72 22.45
N LYS A 265 -0.88 -24.69 23.32
CA LYS A 265 0.10 -24.66 24.42
C LYS A 265 1.56 -24.61 23.93
N ALA A 266 1.83 -25.12 22.72
CA ALA A 266 3.16 -25.05 22.11
C ALA A 266 3.60 -23.61 21.79
N LEU A 267 2.65 -22.69 21.76
CA LEU A 267 2.88 -21.25 21.46
C LEU A 267 3.19 -20.43 22.72
N ALA A 268 3.13 -21.05 23.90
CA ALA A 268 3.36 -20.36 25.17
C ALA A 268 4.78 -19.77 25.23
N GLY A 269 4.88 -18.50 25.62
CA GLY A 269 6.15 -17.77 25.69
C GLY A 269 6.57 -17.11 24.36
N ALA A 270 5.84 -17.27 23.25
CA ALA A 270 6.04 -16.49 22.05
C ALA A 270 5.76 -15.01 22.33
N THR A 271 6.40 -14.12 21.55
CA THR A 271 6.10 -12.68 21.61
C THR A 271 4.72 -12.41 21.03
N GLY A 272 4.41 -13.01 19.88
CA GLY A 272 3.12 -12.86 19.26
C GLY A 272 2.79 -14.01 18.31
N VAL A 273 1.51 -14.09 17.94
CA VAL A 273 0.98 -15.05 16.97
C VAL A 273 0.23 -14.32 15.86
N VAL A 274 0.35 -14.85 14.65
CA VAL A 274 -0.43 -14.42 13.48
C VAL A 274 -1.34 -15.57 13.12
N LEU A 275 -2.63 -15.30 12.97
CA LEU A 275 -3.65 -16.30 12.73
C LEU A 275 -4.63 -15.80 11.69
N ASN A 276 -5.25 -16.70 10.94
CA ASN A 276 -6.48 -16.37 10.24
C ASN A 276 -7.71 -16.83 11.06
N ARG A 277 -8.90 -16.44 10.59
CA ARG A 277 -10.17 -16.78 11.26
C ARG A 277 -10.36 -18.28 11.44
N ASN A 278 -9.99 -19.10 10.46
CA ASN A 278 -10.13 -20.56 10.53
C ASN A 278 -9.13 -21.19 11.52
N GLU A 279 -7.94 -20.63 11.62
CA GLU A 279 -6.90 -21.13 12.53
C GLU A 279 -7.29 -20.87 13.98
N ILE A 280 -7.74 -19.66 14.31
CA ILE A 280 -8.17 -19.39 15.70
C ILE A 280 -9.40 -20.23 16.08
N GLU A 281 -10.33 -20.49 15.15
CA GLU A 281 -11.45 -21.41 15.40
C GLU A 281 -10.99 -22.82 15.76
N ARG A 282 -10.02 -23.35 15.03
CA ARG A 282 -9.46 -24.69 15.26
C ARG A 282 -8.68 -24.76 16.57
N LEU A 283 -7.81 -23.79 16.83
CA LEU A 283 -6.97 -23.74 18.03
C LEU A 283 -7.79 -23.61 19.32
N VAL A 284 -8.88 -22.84 19.28
CA VAL A 284 -9.76 -22.64 20.44
C VAL A 284 -10.89 -23.69 20.49
N GLY A 285 -11.17 -24.37 19.37
CA GLY A 285 -12.25 -25.35 19.26
C GLY A 285 -13.66 -24.74 19.33
N GLN A 286 -13.80 -23.48 18.94
CA GLN A 286 -15.05 -22.73 18.97
C GLN A 286 -15.22 -21.92 17.69
N SER A 287 -16.49 -21.68 17.28
CA SER A 287 -16.76 -20.85 16.11
C SER A 287 -16.48 -19.35 16.38
N ALA A 288 -15.84 -18.69 15.42
CA ALA A 288 -15.42 -17.29 15.47
C ALA A 288 -16.33 -16.40 14.60
N GLN A 289 -17.65 -16.53 14.76
CA GLN A 289 -18.62 -15.69 14.02
C GLN A 289 -18.58 -14.23 14.53
N GLY A 290 -18.24 -13.30 13.64
CA GLY A 290 -18.15 -11.87 13.93
C GLY A 290 -16.83 -11.45 14.57
N VAL A 291 -16.43 -10.21 14.31
CA VAL A 291 -15.15 -9.63 14.75
C VAL A 291 -15.04 -9.59 16.28
N GLU A 292 -16.12 -9.32 16.98
CA GLU A 292 -16.15 -9.25 18.45
C GLU A 292 -15.81 -10.61 19.07
N ARG A 293 -16.36 -11.71 18.52
CA ARG A 293 -16.08 -13.06 19.01
C ARG A 293 -14.63 -13.46 18.77
N VAL A 294 -14.10 -13.16 17.60
CA VAL A 294 -12.66 -13.34 17.29
C VAL A 294 -11.80 -12.58 18.31
N GLY A 295 -12.15 -11.34 18.64
CA GLY A 295 -11.44 -10.54 19.63
C GLY A 295 -11.44 -11.15 21.03
N GLN A 296 -12.56 -11.71 21.47
CA GLN A 296 -12.65 -12.40 22.78
C GLN A 296 -11.78 -13.65 22.81
N MET A 297 -11.77 -14.45 21.71
CA MET A 297 -10.95 -15.66 21.61
C MET A 297 -9.46 -15.31 21.58
N ALA A 298 -9.04 -14.31 20.82
CA ALA A 298 -7.67 -13.85 20.77
C ALA A 298 -7.20 -13.25 22.10
N ALA A 299 -8.07 -12.50 22.82
CA ALA A 299 -7.75 -11.95 24.13
C ALA A 299 -7.53 -13.06 25.19
N ALA A 300 -8.36 -14.09 25.17
CA ALA A 300 -8.18 -15.25 26.03
C ALA A 300 -6.83 -15.94 25.71
N MET A 301 -6.51 -16.18 24.44
CA MET A 301 -5.24 -16.78 24.03
C MET A 301 -4.04 -15.93 24.46
N VAL A 302 -4.08 -14.61 24.30
CA VAL A 302 -3.03 -13.69 24.75
C VAL A 302 -2.79 -13.83 26.27
N GLY A 303 -3.88 -13.91 27.05
CA GLY A 303 -3.80 -14.10 28.50
C GLY A 303 -3.24 -15.47 28.90
N ASP A 304 -3.82 -16.54 28.35
CA ASP A 304 -3.53 -17.92 28.73
C ASP A 304 -2.10 -18.33 28.32
N LEU A 305 -1.61 -17.90 27.18
CA LEU A 305 -0.29 -18.24 26.64
C LEU A 305 0.80 -17.22 26.99
N GLY A 306 0.42 -16.11 27.62
CA GLY A 306 1.38 -15.07 28.01
C GLY A 306 2.00 -14.32 26.83
N LEU A 307 1.28 -14.18 25.71
CA LEU A 307 1.74 -13.45 24.52
C LEU A 307 1.76 -11.93 24.77
N ALA A 308 2.59 -11.18 24.04
CA ALA A 308 2.49 -9.73 24.01
C ALA A 308 1.33 -9.27 23.12
N ALA A 309 1.10 -9.97 22.01
CA ALA A 309 -0.02 -9.70 21.11
C ALA A 309 -0.45 -10.94 20.32
N ALA A 310 -1.71 -10.93 19.85
CA ALA A 310 -2.22 -11.80 18.82
C ALA A 310 -2.79 -10.94 17.68
N VAL A 311 -2.49 -11.30 16.44
CA VAL A 311 -3.03 -10.64 15.26
C VAL A 311 -3.84 -11.66 14.47
N VAL A 312 -5.11 -11.36 14.21
CA VAL A 312 -6.00 -12.25 13.45
C VAL A 312 -6.40 -11.57 12.15
N THR A 313 -6.00 -12.14 11.02
CA THR A 313 -6.41 -11.66 9.70
C THR A 313 -7.88 -11.98 9.42
N LEU A 314 -8.61 -11.01 8.89
CA LEU A 314 -10.06 -11.03 8.67
C LEU A 314 -10.41 -10.89 7.18
N ASP A 315 -9.60 -11.48 6.29
CA ASP A 315 -9.76 -11.40 4.83
C ASP A 315 -9.91 -9.94 4.34
N ARG A 316 -11.06 -9.60 3.76
CA ARG A 316 -11.34 -8.26 3.22
C ARG A 316 -11.57 -7.19 4.29
N GLU A 317 -11.77 -7.59 5.54
CA GLU A 317 -12.01 -6.67 6.65
C GLU A 317 -10.69 -6.14 7.25
N GLY A 318 -9.53 -6.68 6.87
CA GLY A 318 -8.23 -6.31 7.40
C GLY A 318 -7.75 -7.26 8.50
N ALA A 319 -7.33 -6.73 9.64
CA ALA A 319 -6.85 -7.54 10.76
C ALA A 319 -7.37 -7.02 12.10
N LEU A 320 -7.44 -7.93 13.08
CA LEU A 320 -7.75 -7.62 14.47
C LEU A 320 -6.47 -7.75 15.29
N LEU A 321 -6.05 -6.68 15.92
CA LEU A 321 -4.94 -6.63 16.84
C LEU A 321 -5.43 -6.77 18.28
N VAL A 322 -4.84 -7.69 19.03
CA VAL A 322 -5.11 -7.86 20.47
C VAL A 322 -3.81 -7.84 21.23
N GLU A 323 -3.50 -6.72 21.85
CA GLU A 323 -2.34 -6.57 22.74
C GLU A 323 -2.69 -6.97 24.17
N ARG A 324 -1.71 -7.46 24.92
CA ARG A 324 -1.90 -7.82 26.32
C ARG A 324 -2.36 -6.63 27.14
N GLY A 325 -3.48 -6.78 27.84
CA GLY A 325 -4.05 -5.74 28.70
C GLY A 325 -4.74 -4.59 27.97
N ARG A 326 -4.91 -4.69 26.65
CA ARG A 326 -5.67 -3.74 25.84
C ARG A 326 -6.94 -4.36 25.27
N GLN A 327 -7.87 -3.52 24.86
CA GLN A 327 -9.06 -3.95 24.11
C GLN A 327 -8.67 -4.35 22.69
N PRO A 328 -9.37 -5.33 22.09
CA PRO A 328 -9.18 -5.64 20.67
C PRO A 328 -9.37 -4.43 19.79
N GLU A 329 -8.43 -4.21 18.86
CA GLU A 329 -8.44 -3.11 17.91
C GLU A 329 -8.56 -3.63 16.48
N HIS A 330 -9.55 -3.15 15.73
CA HIS A 330 -9.73 -3.49 14.33
C HIS A 330 -8.91 -2.54 13.45
N VAL A 331 -7.96 -3.09 12.70
CA VAL A 331 -7.12 -2.37 11.74
C VAL A 331 -7.63 -2.68 10.33
N PRO A 332 -8.43 -1.80 9.72
CA PRO A 332 -9.05 -2.05 8.43
C PRO A 332 -8.02 -2.07 7.31
N THR A 333 -8.28 -2.84 6.25
CA THR A 333 -7.54 -2.74 4.99
C THR A 333 -8.28 -1.89 3.98
N ALA A 334 -7.56 -1.30 3.02
CA ALA A 334 -8.20 -0.62 1.90
C ALA A 334 -8.85 -1.65 0.97
N PRO A 335 -10.05 -1.36 0.40
CA PRO A 335 -10.68 -2.24 -0.57
C PRO A 335 -9.75 -2.49 -1.77
N GLN A 336 -9.46 -3.75 -2.06
CA GLN A 336 -8.65 -4.18 -3.17
C GLN A 336 -9.44 -5.17 -4.03
N SER A 337 -9.12 -5.23 -5.33
CA SER A 337 -9.59 -6.32 -6.17
C SER A 337 -8.74 -7.57 -5.87
N VAL A 338 -9.35 -8.56 -5.24
CA VAL A 338 -8.68 -9.81 -4.93
C VAL A 338 -8.63 -10.67 -6.19
N TYR A 339 -7.41 -11.00 -6.61
CA TYR A 339 -7.16 -11.89 -7.74
C TYR A 339 -6.86 -13.33 -7.27
N ASP A 340 -5.97 -13.48 -6.27
CA ASP A 340 -5.61 -14.74 -5.63
C ASP A 340 -5.32 -14.48 -4.14
N ASN A 341 -5.58 -15.45 -3.28
CA ASN A 341 -5.31 -15.35 -1.84
C ASN A 341 -4.05 -16.12 -1.43
N ALA A 342 -3.37 -16.76 -2.38
CA ALA A 342 -2.20 -17.59 -2.08
C ALA A 342 -0.99 -16.71 -1.79
N GLY A 343 -0.47 -16.74 -0.57
CA GLY A 343 0.74 -16.01 -0.16
C GLY A 343 0.48 -14.77 0.71
N ALA A 344 -0.75 -14.28 0.78
CA ALA A 344 -1.08 -13.08 1.55
C ALA A 344 -0.79 -13.23 3.06
N GLY A 345 -1.03 -14.42 3.62
CA GLY A 345 -0.73 -14.73 5.02
C GLY A 345 0.76 -14.69 5.30
N GLU A 346 1.55 -15.33 4.46
CA GLU A 346 3.01 -15.37 4.55
C GLU A 346 3.63 -13.98 4.41
N VAL A 347 3.13 -13.15 3.49
CA VAL A 347 3.56 -11.74 3.33
C VAL A 347 3.16 -10.92 4.55
N PHE A 348 1.94 -11.07 5.05
CA PHE A 348 1.46 -10.38 6.25
C PHE A 348 2.35 -10.70 7.45
N ALA A 349 2.58 -11.98 7.72
CA ALA A 349 3.41 -12.44 8.85
C ALA A 349 4.87 -11.99 8.70
N ALA A 350 5.42 -12.00 7.48
CA ALA A 350 6.76 -11.51 7.17
C ALA A 350 6.93 -10.02 7.52
N VAL A 351 6.02 -9.16 7.04
CA VAL A 351 6.06 -7.72 7.30
C VAL A 351 5.88 -7.41 8.77
N LEU A 352 4.92 -8.08 9.43
CA LEU A 352 4.69 -7.94 10.87
C LEU A 352 5.95 -8.28 11.66
N ALA A 353 6.64 -9.38 11.31
CA ALA A 353 7.87 -9.80 11.97
C ALA A 353 9.01 -8.78 11.79
N ALA A 354 9.20 -8.26 10.57
CA ALA A 354 10.19 -7.22 10.31
C ALA A 354 9.89 -5.93 11.10
N ALA A 355 8.62 -5.52 11.15
CA ALA A 355 8.21 -4.34 11.92
C ALA A 355 8.42 -4.52 13.43
N VAL A 356 8.11 -5.71 13.98
CA VAL A 356 8.39 -6.05 15.40
C VAL A 356 9.90 -6.09 15.66
N ALA A 357 10.70 -6.62 14.72
CA ALA A 357 12.17 -6.59 14.80
C ALA A 357 12.71 -5.15 14.84
N ALA A 358 12.10 -4.23 14.08
CA ALA A 358 12.38 -2.80 14.08
C ALA A 358 11.83 -2.08 15.32
N LYS A 359 11.16 -2.79 16.25
CA LYS A 359 10.54 -2.24 17.48
C LYS A 359 9.41 -1.24 17.19
N ALA A 360 8.71 -1.39 16.08
CA ALA A 360 7.54 -0.59 15.77
C ALA A 360 6.40 -0.84 16.76
N PRO A 361 5.51 0.13 17.00
CA PRO A 361 4.23 -0.11 17.66
C PRO A 361 3.45 -1.19 16.90
N TRP A 362 2.71 -2.05 17.63
CA TRP A 362 1.95 -3.13 17.01
C TRP A 362 0.93 -2.63 15.98
N GLN A 363 0.29 -1.49 16.24
CA GLN A 363 -0.66 -0.89 15.32
C GLN A 363 -0.02 -0.55 13.97
N ASP A 364 1.14 0.13 13.98
CA ASP A 364 1.89 0.49 12.77
C ASP A 364 2.38 -0.75 12.03
N ALA A 365 2.81 -1.78 12.78
CA ALA A 365 3.24 -3.06 12.23
C ALA A 365 2.10 -3.79 11.49
N VAL A 366 0.89 -3.81 12.08
CA VAL A 366 -0.31 -4.41 11.46
C VAL A 366 -0.78 -3.59 10.27
N GLU A 367 -0.75 -2.26 10.36
CA GLU A 367 -1.11 -1.39 9.24
C GLU A 367 -0.19 -1.61 8.04
N LEU A 368 1.13 -1.66 8.25
CA LEU A 368 2.10 -1.94 7.20
C LEU A 368 1.91 -3.34 6.60
N ALA A 369 1.66 -4.36 7.44
CA ALA A 369 1.37 -5.72 7.00
C ALA A 369 0.09 -5.80 6.13
N ASN A 370 -0.98 -5.08 6.52
CA ASN A 370 -2.21 -4.96 5.71
C ASN A 370 -1.93 -4.33 4.33
N VAL A 371 -1.02 -3.34 4.25
CA VAL A 371 -0.65 -2.72 2.97
C VAL A 371 0.02 -3.72 2.05
N ALA A 372 1.02 -4.44 2.55
CA ALA A 372 1.80 -5.39 1.76
C ALA A 372 0.96 -6.60 1.32
N ALA A 373 0.17 -7.20 2.23
CA ALA A 373 -0.74 -8.28 1.89
C ALA A 373 -1.82 -7.84 0.89
N GLY A 374 -2.32 -6.59 1.00
CA GLY A 374 -3.26 -6.02 0.05
C GLY A 374 -2.70 -5.82 -1.36
N LEU A 375 -1.38 -5.66 -1.52
CA LEU A 375 -0.71 -5.65 -2.83
C LEU A 375 -0.56 -7.08 -3.39
N GLU A 376 -0.26 -8.03 -2.53
CA GLU A 376 -0.04 -9.42 -2.92
C GLU A 376 -1.30 -10.06 -3.50
N VAL A 377 -2.47 -9.91 -2.87
CA VAL A 377 -3.75 -10.48 -3.35
C VAL A 377 -4.19 -9.99 -4.72
N GLN A 378 -3.57 -8.95 -5.28
CA GLN A 378 -3.82 -8.46 -6.63
C GLN A 378 -3.03 -9.24 -7.70
N ARG A 379 -2.19 -10.19 -7.32
CA ARG A 379 -1.33 -10.99 -8.19
C ARG A 379 -1.76 -12.44 -8.20
N PHE A 380 -1.31 -13.16 -9.22
CA PHE A 380 -1.55 -14.59 -9.31
C PHE A 380 -0.42 -15.36 -8.65
N GLY A 381 -0.78 -16.17 -7.64
CA GLY A 381 0.14 -16.98 -6.87
C GLY A 381 1.05 -16.16 -5.95
N CYS A 382 1.79 -16.82 -5.08
CA CYS A 382 2.68 -16.19 -4.12
C CYS A 382 3.83 -15.46 -4.82
N VAL A 383 3.76 -14.12 -4.87
CA VAL A 383 4.76 -13.25 -5.51
C VAL A 383 5.27 -12.26 -4.49
N PRO A 384 6.59 -12.22 -4.21
CA PRO A 384 7.15 -11.25 -3.28
C PRO A 384 6.82 -9.82 -3.69
N ILE A 385 6.48 -8.99 -2.71
CA ILE A 385 6.19 -7.57 -2.88
C ILE A 385 7.46 -6.78 -2.53
N THR A 386 7.88 -5.89 -3.43
CA THR A 386 9.07 -5.08 -3.21
C THR A 386 8.81 -3.91 -2.28
N ARG A 387 9.88 -3.41 -1.65
CA ARG A 387 9.83 -2.21 -0.80
C ARG A 387 9.25 -1.00 -1.55
N GLU A 388 9.69 -0.79 -2.80
CA GLU A 388 9.23 0.33 -3.64
C GLU A 388 7.72 0.27 -3.91
N GLU A 389 7.16 -0.92 -4.07
CA GLU A 389 5.72 -1.09 -4.26
C GLU A 389 4.93 -0.76 -3.00
N VAL A 390 5.42 -1.16 -1.82
CA VAL A 390 4.79 -0.80 -0.54
C VAL A 390 4.84 0.71 -0.32
N VAL A 391 5.99 1.36 -0.55
CA VAL A 391 6.14 2.82 -0.46
C VAL A 391 5.18 3.52 -1.42
N SER A 392 5.13 3.09 -2.69
CA SER A 392 4.19 3.65 -3.68
C SER A 392 2.73 3.53 -3.23
N GLN A 393 2.35 2.40 -2.62
CA GLN A 393 1.00 2.21 -2.11
C GLN A 393 0.70 3.07 -0.86
N LEU A 394 1.67 3.25 0.03
CA LEU A 394 1.54 4.14 1.19
C LEU A 394 1.33 5.58 0.74
N LEU A 395 2.14 6.07 -0.18
CA LEU A 395 2.00 7.39 -0.78
C LEU A 395 0.66 7.54 -1.51
N ALA A 396 0.19 6.50 -2.22
CA ALA A 396 -1.12 6.49 -2.86
C ALA A 396 -2.30 6.56 -1.87
N ARG A 397 -2.20 5.93 -0.69
CA ARG A 397 -3.23 5.98 0.37
C ARG A 397 -3.38 7.36 1.00
N GLN A 398 -2.32 8.15 1.05
CA GLN A 398 -2.35 9.54 1.53
C GLN A 398 -3.12 10.47 0.57
N ARG A 399 -3.53 9.99 -0.59
CA ARG A 399 -4.26 10.75 -1.61
C ARG A 399 -5.66 11.16 -1.16
N ARG A 400 -5.74 12.23 -0.34
CA ARG A 400 -6.91 13.13 -0.35
C ARG A 400 -6.92 13.89 -1.69
N PRO A 401 -8.05 14.46 -2.17
CA PRO A 401 -8.11 15.19 -3.45
C PRO A 401 -7.08 16.34 -3.59
N ALA A 402 -6.43 16.77 -2.51
CA ALA A 402 -5.33 17.73 -2.51
C ALA A 402 -3.93 17.11 -2.75
N ALA A 403 -3.81 15.81 -2.93
CA ALA A 403 -2.57 15.06 -2.78
C ALA A 403 -2.02 14.44 -4.08
N LYS A 404 -2.13 15.14 -5.20
CA LYS A 404 -1.28 14.88 -6.38
C LYS A 404 0.05 15.64 -6.30
N LEU A 405 0.17 16.55 -5.30
CA LEU A 405 1.40 17.27 -5.02
C LEU A 405 2.41 16.34 -4.33
N ARG A 406 3.65 16.33 -4.85
CA ARG A 406 4.78 15.57 -4.33
C ARG A 406 6.00 16.47 -4.20
N ASP A 407 6.84 16.21 -3.21
CA ASP A 407 8.21 16.66 -3.33
C ASP A 407 8.96 15.82 -4.37
N LEU A 408 10.17 16.24 -4.73
CA LEU A 408 10.92 15.58 -5.80
C LEU A 408 11.30 14.15 -5.43
N ASP A 409 11.71 13.91 -4.19
CA ASP A 409 12.19 12.60 -3.73
C ASP A 409 11.02 11.58 -3.70
N GLU A 410 9.87 11.97 -3.16
CA GLU A 410 8.63 11.19 -3.19
C GLU A 410 8.22 10.84 -4.63
N LEU A 411 8.23 11.84 -5.52
CA LEU A 411 7.87 11.67 -6.92
C LEU A 411 8.80 10.66 -7.61
N LEU A 412 10.12 10.74 -7.39
CA LEU A 412 11.09 9.85 -8.00
C LEU A 412 10.91 8.39 -7.57
N ILE A 413 10.55 8.15 -6.30
CA ILE A 413 10.23 6.82 -5.78
C ILE A 413 8.99 6.25 -6.50
N GLU A 414 7.90 7.04 -6.59
CA GLU A 414 6.67 6.61 -7.27
C GLU A 414 6.91 6.34 -8.76
N LEU A 415 7.64 7.21 -9.45
CA LEU A 415 7.95 7.05 -10.87
C LEU A 415 8.83 5.82 -11.13
N LYS A 416 9.76 5.49 -10.23
CA LYS A 416 10.57 4.27 -10.32
C LYS A 416 9.67 3.03 -10.28
N ALA A 417 8.73 2.95 -9.33
CA ALA A 417 7.79 1.84 -9.23
C ALA A 417 6.90 1.71 -10.47
N LEU A 418 6.38 2.82 -11.00
CA LEU A 418 5.56 2.84 -12.21
C LEU A 418 6.33 2.40 -13.45
N ARG A 419 7.61 2.78 -13.59
CA ARG A 419 8.48 2.31 -14.68
C ARG A 419 8.77 0.82 -14.61
N HIS A 420 8.94 0.25 -13.42
CA HIS A 420 9.04 -1.21 -13.27
C HIS A 420 7.79 -1.95 -13.76
N GLN A 421 6.64 -1.28 -13.77
CA GLN A 421 5.38 -1.79 -14.34
C GLN A 421 5.26 -1.51 -15.84
N GLY A 422 6.27 -0.94 -16.48
CA GLY A 422 6.27 -0.60 -17.91
C GLY A 422 5.44 0.63 -18.26
N ARG A 423 5.14 1.52 -17.28
CA ARG A 423 4.34 2.72 -17.50
C ARG A 423 5.15 3.84 -18.13
N THR A 424 4.57 4.50 -19.13
CA THR A 424 5.13 5.65 -19.85
C THR A 424 4.83 6.95 -19.09
N VAL A 425 5.87 7.72 -18.76
CA VAL A 425 5.77 8.98 -18.02
C VAL A 425 5.73 10.17 -18.98
N VAL A 426 4.63 10.93 -18.91
CA VAL A 426 4.45 12.20 -19.63
C VAL A 426 4.72 13.36 -18.68
N PHE A 427 5.45 14.37 -19.15
CA PHE A 427 5.75 15.56 -18.39
C PHE A 427 5.33 16.83 -19.13
N THR A 428 4.78 17.78 -18.40
CA THR A 428 4.66 19.18 -18.82
C THR A 428 4.98 20.10 -17.67
N ASN A 429 5.23 21.38 -17.98
CA ASN A 429 5.40 22.40 -16.94
C ASN A 429 4.80 23.75 -17.32
N GLY A 430 4.47 24.53 -16.30
CA GLY A 430 3.93 25.88 -16.45
C GLY A 430 3.43 26.50 -15.16
N CYS A 431 3.00 27.77 -15.25
CA CYS A 431 2.49 28.52 -14.10
C CYS A 431 1.06 28.14 -13.71
N PHE A 432 0.20 27.85 -14.69
CA PHE A 432 -1.22 27.50 -14.53
C PHE A 432 -1.96 28.40 -13.53
N ASP A 433 -1.73 29.70 -13.60
CA ASP A 433 -2.20 30.69 -12.61
C ASP A 433 -3.73 30.86 -12.62
N VAL A 434 -4.33 30.98 -13.83
CA VAL A 434 -5.78 30.98 -14.00
C VAL A 434 -6.15 29.85 -14.94
N LEU A 435 -6.85 28.83 -14.44
CA LEU A 435 -7.34 27.73 -15.26
C LEU A 435 -8.48 28.20 -16.16
N HIS A 436 -8.45 27.77 -17.43
CA HIS A 436 -9.45 28.04 -18.45
C HIS A 436 -9.64 26.80 -19.32
N PRO A 437 -10.70 26.71 -20.13
CA PRO A 437 -10.99 25.52 -20.95
C PRO A 437 -9.80 25.03 -21.79
N GLY A 438 -9.00 25.94 -22.36
CA GLY A 438 -7.81 25.57 -23.11
C GLY A 438 -6.74 24.81 -22.28
N HIS A 439 -6.69 25.02 -20.97
CA HIS A 439 -5.82 24.20 -20.10
C HIS A 439 -6.40 22.80 -19.90
N ILE A 440 -7.72 22.65 -19.84
CA ILE A 440 -8.36 21.34 -19.70
C ILE A 440 -8.08 20.50 -20.95
N ASP A 441 -8.36 21.04 -22.13
CA ASP A 441 -8.09 20.38 -23.41
C ASP A 441 -6.60 20.01 -23.56
N TYR A 442 -5.70 20.88 -23.06
CA TYR A 442 -4.26 20.65 -23.06
C TYR A 442 -3.86 19.47 -22.16
N PHE A 443 -4.37 19.41 -20.93
CA PHE A 443 -4.06 18.30 -20.02
C PHE A 443 -4.67 16.97 -20.48
N GLU A 444 -5.87 17.00 -21.08
CA GLU A 444 -6.46 15.82 -21.71
C GLU A 444 -5.59 15.31 -22.86
N PHE A 445 -5.09 16.20 -23.72
CA PHE A 445 -4.14 15.83 -24.77
C PHE A 445 -2.86 15.22 -24.18
N CYS A 446 -2.28 15.84 -23.14
CA CYS A 446 -1.09 15.33 -22.48
C CYS A 446 -1.30 13.90 -21.93
N SER A 447 -2.41 13.66 -21.24
CA SER A 447 -2.70 12.35 -20.64
C SER A 447 -2.92 11.23 -21.67
N GLN A 448 -3.24 11.57 -22.92
CA GLN A 448 -3.37 10.61 -24.01
C GLN A 448 -2.02 10.18 -24.61
N GLN A 449 -0.93 10.85 -24.26
CA GLN A 449 0.40 10.53 -24.79
C GLN A 449 1.11 9.40 -24.02
N GLY A 450 0.67 9.08 -22.80
CA GLY A 450 1.24 8.01 -22.00
C GLY A 450 0.36 7.62 -20.82
N ASP A 451 0.92 6.88 -19.88
CA ASP A 451 0.17 6.26 -18.77
C ASP A 451 0.13 7.12 -17.51
N VAL A 452 1.10 8.00 -17.32
CA VAL A 452 1.30 8.77 -16.07
C VAL A 452 1.65 10.21 -16.41
N MET A 453 0.80 11.14 -15.99
CA MET A 453 0.96 12.57 -16.27
C MET A 453 1.54 13.32 -15.08
N VAL A 454 2.72 13.90 -15.25
CA VAL A 454 3.42 14.72 -14.26
C VAL A 454 3.40 16.18 -14.70
N VAL A 455 2.99 17.07 -13.80
CA VAL A 455 2.99 18.53 -14.00
C VAL A 455 4.07 19.17 -13.13
N GLY A 456 5.09 19.76 -13.75
CA GLY A 456 5.98 20.71 -13.13
C GLY A 456 5.27 22.05 -12.96
N LEU A 457 5.04 22.48 -11.72
CA LEU A 457 4.32 23.70 -11.41
C LEU A 457 5.30 24.77 -10.92
N ASP A 458 5.36 25.91 -11.63
CA ASP A 458 6.18 27.04 -11.20
C ASP A 458 5.79 27.49 -9.79
N SER A 459 6.77 27.66 -8.88
CA SER A 459 6.55 28.29 -7.59
C SER A 459 6.10 29.74 -7.74
N ASP A 460 5.63 30.35 -6.69
CA ASP A 460 5.23 31.76 -6.72
C ASP A 460 6.43 32.69 -7.00
N GLU A 461 7.60 32.33 -6.53
CA GLU A 461 8.85 33.05 -6.78
C GLU A 461 9.25 32.94 -8.26
N SER A 462 9.16 31.73 -8.82
CA SER A 462 9.38 31.46 -10.24
C SER A 462 8.43 32.30 -11.11
N VAL A 463 7.12 32.31 -10.82
CA VAL A 463 6.15 33.12 -11.58
C VAL A 463 6.45 34.62 -11.54
N ARG A 464 6.89 35.15 -10.38
CA ARG A 464 7.26 36.57 -10.26
C ARG A 464 8.48 36.91 -11.10
N SER A 465 9.48 36.00 -11.16
CA SER A 465 10.71 36.19 -11.95
C SER A 465 10.43 36.24 -13.47
N LEU A 466 9.39 35.55 -13.94
CA LEU A 466 9.03 35.47 -15.37
C LEU A 466 8.41 36.75 -15.94
N SER A 467 8.30 37.83 -15.17
CA SER A 467 7.83 39.17 -15.60
C SER A 467 6.50 39.15 -16.38
N LYS A 468 5.57 38.26 -16.04
CA LYS A 468 4.27 38.09 -16.71
C LYS A 468 3.23 39.18 -16.37
N GLY A 469 3.67 40.31 -15.81
CA GLY A 469 2.87 41.48 -15.47
C GLY A 469 2.64 41.66 -13.96
N PRO A 470 2.31 42.90 -13.52
CA PRO A 470 2.11 43.20 -12.11
C PRO A 470 0.89 42.46 -11.55
N GLY A 471 1.03 41.92 -10.35
CA GLY A 471 -0.03 41.20 -9.64
C GLY A 471 -0.15 39.71 -9.97
N ARG A 472 0.88 39.10 -10.57
CA ARG A 472 0.95 37.65 -10.77
C ARG A 472 1.98 37.01 -9.84
N PRO A 473 1.71 35.77 -9.34
CA PRO A 473 0.52 34.95 -9.62
C PRO A 473 -0.73 35.50 -8.92
N ILE A 474 -1.93 35.26 -9.47
CA ILE A 474 -3.24 35.59 -8.88
C ILE A 474 -3.55 34.62 -7.75
N PHE A 475 -3.31 33.32 -8.00
CA PHE A 475 -3.43 32.25 -7.01
C PHE A 475 -2.05 31.79 -6.56
N ASN A 476 -1.87 31.61 -5.25
CA ASN A 476 -0.60 31.10 -4.73
C ASN A 476 -0.34 29.67 -5.22
N GLN A 477 0.90 29.19 -5.12
CA GLN A 477 1.32 27.89 -5.65
C GLN A 477 0.50 26.73 -5.10
N TYR A 478 0.06 26.78 -3.85
CA TYR A 478 -0.74 25.72 -3.24
C TYR A 478 -2.20 25.72 -3.75
N GLU A 479 -2.77 26.89 -3.99
CA GLU A 479 -4.08 27.03 -4.61
C GLU A 479 -4.06 26.53 -6.06
N ARG A 480 -3.00 26.84 -6.81
CA ARG A 480 -2.79 26.37 -8.18
C ARG A 480 -2.63 24.85 -8.22
N ALA A 481 -1.83 24.29 -7.30
CA ALA A 481 -1.68 22.84 -7.15
C ALA A 481 -3.01 22.16 -6.79
N ARG A 482 -3.82 22.77 -5.91
CA ARG A 482 -5.14 22.25 -5.53
C ARG A 482 -6.11 22.21 -6.73
N MET A 483 -6.12 23.25 -7.56
CA MET A 483 -6.96 23.28 -8.76
C MET A 483 -6.54 22.19 -9.75
N LEU A 484 -5.23 22.04 -10.01
CA LEU A 484 -4.70 20.98 -10.87
C LEU A 484 -4.97 19.58 -10.33
N SER A 485 -4.93 19.40 -9.02
CA SER A 485 -5.22 18.13 -8.36
C SER A 485 -6.66 17.66 -8.59
N GLY A 486 -7.59 18.57 -8.85
CA GLY A 486 -8.98 18.28 -9.21
C GLY A 486 -9.17 17.76 -10.65
N LEU A 487 -8.15 17.87 -11.51
CA LEU A 487 -8.23 17.43 -12.90
C LEU A 487 -7.90 15.93 -13.02
N GLN A 488 -8.78 15.16 -13.64
CA GLN A 488 -8.58 13.72 -13.83
C GLN A 488 -7.31 13.40 -14.64
N ALA A 489 -6.99 14.25 -15.63
CA ALA A 489 -5.85 14.08 -16.52
C ALA A 489 -4.47 14.29 -15.88
N VAL A 490 -4.39 14.78 -14.63
CA VAL A 490 -3.13 15.03 -13.92
C VAL A 490 -2.94 13.95 -12.85
N ASP A 491 -1.80 13.25 -12.83
CA ASP A 491 -1.50 12.25 -11.81
C ASP A 491 -0.61 12.82 -10.69
N PHE A 492 0.44 13.55 -11.06
CA PHE A 492 1.39 14.14 -10.12
C PHE A 492 1.67 15.61 -10.43
N ILE A 493 1.95 16.36 -9.37
CA ILE A 493 2.38 17.76 -9.43
C ILE A 493 3.64 17.88 -8.58
N CYS A 494 4.67 18.56 -9.11
CA CYS A 494 5.89 18.85 -8.38
C CYS A 494 6.26 20.32 -8.60
N PHE A 495 6.59 21.03 -7.53
CA PHE A 495 7.06 22.42 -7.65
C PHE A 495 8.49 22.48 -8.18
N PHE A 496 8.79 23.55 -8.90
CA PHE A 496 10.16 23.95 -9.24
C PHE A 496 10.31 25.45 -9.15
N ASP A 497 11.52 25.86 -8.82
CA ASP A 497 11.92 27.24 -8.65
C ASP A 497 12.72 27.75 -9.89
N ASP A 498 13.12 29.02 -9.87
CA ASP A 498 14.03 29.67 -10.84
C ASP A 498 13.51 29.80 -12.29
N GLY A 499 12.25 29.45 -12.58
CA GLY A 499 11.67 29.51 -13.92
C GLY A 499 12.30 28.54 -14.93
N ASP A 500 13.23 27.68 -14.49
CA ASP A 500 13.90 26.68 -15.32
C ASP A 500 13.52 25.25 -14.90
N PRO A 501 12.70 24.53 -15.71
CA PRO A 501 12.28 23.17 -15.41
C PRO A 501 13.35 22.11 -15.71
N THR A 502 14.53 22.48 -16.22
CA THR A 502 15.54 21.53 -16.71
C THR A 502 16.11 20.65 -15.60
N GLY A 503 16.26 21.16 -14.38
CA GLY A 503 16.65 20.40 -13.20
C GLY A 503 15.66 19.27 -12.90
N LEU A 504 14.36 19.62 -12.88
CA LEU A 504 13.27 18.68 -12.66
C LEU A 504 13.19 17.61 -13.78
N MET A 505 13.35 18.04 -15.06
CA MET A 505 13.37 17.12 -16.20
C MET A 505 14.53 16.12 -16.15
N ARG A 506 15.73 16.55 -15.71
CA ARG A 506 16.89 15.67 -15.55
C ARG A 506 16.65 14.62 -14.46
N ALA A 507 16.01 15.01 -13.37
CA ALA A 507 15.70 14.11 -12.26
C ALA A 507 14.57 13.13 -12.63
N ILE A 508 13.45 13.63 -13.16
CA ILE A 508 12.28 12.83 -13.52
C ILE A 508 12.57 11.91 -14.70
N ARG A 509 13.37 12.36 -15.71
CA ARG A 509 13.66 11.62 -16.95
C ARG A 509 12.37 11.15 -17.65
N PRO A 510 11.44 12.04 -18.01
CA PRO A 510 10.19 11.63 -18.63
C PRO A 510 10.43 11.02 -20.02
N ASP A 511 9.55 10.08 -20.39
CA ASP A 511 9.56 9.45 -21.72
C ASP A 511 9.03 10.42 -22.78
N ILE A 512 8.06 11.28 -22.39
CA ILE A 512 7.43 12.24 -23.29
C ILE A 512 7.33 13.62 -22.59
N LEU A 513 7.87 14.65 -23.26
CA LEU A 513 7.67 16.04 -22.88
C LEU A 513 6.59 16.65 -23.80
N VAL A 514 5.52 17.18 -23.21
CA VAL A 514 4.48 17.88 -23.97
C VAL A 514 4.56 19.39 -23.73
N LYS A 515 4.48 20.16 -24.83
CA LYS A 515 4.41 21.64 -24.82
C LYS A 515 3.34 22.13 -25.79
N GLY A 516 2.78 23.30 -25.53
CA GLY A 516 1.84 23.91 -26.47
C GLY A 516 2.50 24.29 -27.80
N ALA A 517 1.79 24.14 -28.91
CA ALA A 517 2.30 24.42 -30.26
C ALA A 517 2.78 25.86 -30.46
N GLN A 518 2.33 26.82 -29.62
CA GLN A 518 2.78 28.22 -29.67
C GLN A 518 4.28 28.41 -29.44
N TRP A 519 4.95 27.44 -28.81
CA TRP A 519 6.39 27.52 -28.55
C TRP A 519 7.24 27.11 -29.76
N GLY A 520 6.66 26.39 -30.72
CA GLY A 520 7.41 25.75 -31.80
C GLY A 520 8.42 24.73 -31.25
N MET A 521 8.91 23.85 -32.09
CA MET A 521 9.82 22.78 -31.63
C MET A 521 11.19 23.33 -31.16
N GLU A 522 11.67 24.43 -31.75
CA GLU A 522 12.97 25.06 -31.39
C GLU A 522 12.89 25.87 -30.10
N GLY A 523 11.69 26.33 -29.70
CA GLY A 523 11.48 27.11 -28.47
C GLY A 523 11.20 26.26 -27.24
N VAL A 524 11.20 24.92 -27.35
CA VAL A 524 10.92 24.03 -26.21
C VAL A 524 12.14 23.91 -25.30
N VAL A 525 12.08 24.53 -24.13
CA VAL A 525 13.10 24.38 -23.08
C VAL A 525 13.16 22.93 -22.62
N GLY A 526 14.35 22.36 -22.54
CA GLY A 526 14.59 20.98 -22.12
C GLY A 526 14.53 19.92 -23.21
N ARG A 527 14.22 20.30 -24.48
CA ARG A 527 14.16 19.37 -25.62
C ARG A 527 15.40 18.49 -25.72
N GLU A 528 16.58 19.12 -25.75
CA GLU A 528 17.86 18.40 -25.89
C GLU A 528 18.12 17.40 -24.75
N ILE A 529 17.62 17.72 -23.53
CA ILE A 529 17.73 16.86 -22.36
C ILE A 529 16.90 15.59 -22.56
N ILE A 530 15.65 15.78 -23.02
CA ILE A 530 14.69 14.67 -23.21
C ILE A 530 15.16 13.77 -24.35
N GLU A 531 15.54 14.35 -25.51
CA GLU A 531 16.04 13.60 -26.67
C GLU A 531 17.33 12.85 -26.35
N ALA A 532 18.25 13.46 -25.58
CA ALA A 532 19.50 12.79 -25.15
C ALA A 532 19.25 11.61 -24.19
N GLN A 533 18.11 11.58 -23.50
CA GLN A 533 17.69 10.51 -22.60
C GLN A 533 16.85 9.42 -23.31
N GLY A 534 16.62 9.57 -24.64
CA GLY A 534 15.81 8.67 -25.45
C GLY A 534 14.30 8.96 -25.41
N GLY A 535 13.88 10.07 -24.80
CA GLY A 535 12.50 10.51 -24.76
C GLY A 535 12.07 11.29 -26.01
N GLN A 536 10.78 11.64 -26.10
CA GLN A 536 10.18 12.36 -27.21
C GLN A 536 9.61 13.70 -26.77
N VAL A 537 9.59 14.68 -27.70
CA VAL A 537 8.91 15.97 -27.51
C VAL A 537 7.69 16.04 -28.42
N VAL A 538 6.54 16.32 -27.83
CA VAL A 538 5.24 16.41 -28.53
C VAL A 538 4.67 17.81 -28.36
N LEU A 539 4.20 18.41 -29.45
CA LEU A 539 3.52 19.69 -29.43
C LEU A 539 2.00 19.48 -29.41
N ALA A 540 1.36 19.93 -28.32
CA ALA A 540 -0.09 19.91 -28.22
C ALA A 540 -0.72 20.97 -29.13
N PRO A 541 -1.73 20.63 -29.94
CA PRO A 541 -2.38 21.59 -30.84
C PRO A 541 -3.08 22.69 -30.03
N MET A 542 -3.10 23.90 -30.58
CA MET A 542 -3.92 24.98 -30.02
C MET A 542 -5.39 24.70 -30.32
N VAL A 543 -6.20 24.66 -29.26
CA VAL A 543 -7.64 24.42 -29.42
C VAL A 543 -8.35 25.77 -29.56
N GLU A 544 -8.99 25.98 -30.72
CA GLU A 544 -9.89 27.10 -30.96
C GLU A 544 -11.33 26.63 -30.75
N ARG A 545 -12.05 27.27 -29.82
CA ARG A 545 -13.50 27.07 -29.66
C ARG A 545 -14.20 28.39 -29.98
N GLU A 546 -15.21 28.36 -30.85
CA GLU A 546 -16.02 29.51 -31.24
C GLU A 546 -15.19 30.69 -31.80
N GLY A 547 -14.05 30.41 -32.46
CA GLY A 547 -13.19 31.45 -33.06
C GLY A 547 -12.35 32.24 -32.04
N ALA A 548 -12.30 31.80 -30.77
CA ALA A 548 -11.47 32.41 -29.71
C ALA A 548 -10.37 31.47 -29.26
N THR A 549 -9.15 31.98 -29.21
CA THR A 549 -8.01 31.31 -28.59
C THR A 549 -8.02 31.60 -27.08
N TYR A 550 -8.08 30.58 -26.26
CA TYR A 550 -8.02 30.75 -24.80
C TYR A 550 -6.58 30.97 -24.32
N SER A 551 -6.33 32.09 -23.65
CA SER A 551 -5.11 32.36 -22.92
C SER A 551 -5.44 33.00 -21.57
N THR A 552 -4.57 32.86 -20.57
CA THR A 552 -4.74 33.54 -19.28
C THR A 552 -4.88 35.05 -19.47
N THR A 553 -4.14 35.63 -20.41
CA THR A 553 -4.20 37.07 -20.74
C THR A 553 -5.58 37.45 -21.27
N SER A 554 -6.13 36.69 -22.23
CA SER A 554 -7.46 36.98 -22.80
C SER A 554 -8.58 36.82 -21.77
N VAL A 555 -8.46 35.89 -20.81
CA VAL A 555 -9.43 35.75 -19.71
C VAL A 555 -9.39 36.97 -18.78
N VAL A 556 -8.20 37.42 -18.40
CA VAL A 556 -8.02 38.60 -17.52
C VAL A 556 -8.53 39.87 -18.22
N GLU A 557 -8.30 40.03 -19.54
CA GLU A 557 -8.82 41.16 -20.33
C GLU A 557 -10.33 41.15 -20.41
N ARG A 558 -10.94 40.00 -20.60
CA ARG A 558 -12.41 39.86 -20.59
C ARG A 558 -13.01 40.24 -19.24
N ILE A 559 -12.40 39.82 -18.13
CA ILE A 559 -12.82 40.20 -16.77
C ILE A 559 -12.72 41.73 -16.61
N ARG A 560 -11.59 42.34 -16.99
CA ARG A 560 -11.40 43.80 -16.92
C ARG A 560 -12.44 44.59 -17.76
N SER A 561 -12.71 44.12 -18.97
CA SER A 561 -13.70 44.72 -19.85
C SER A 561 -15.13 44.61 -19.29
N ALA A 562 -15.46 43.48 -18.65
CA ALA A 562 -16.76 43.28 -18.02
C ALA A 562 -16.97 44.24 -16.84
N ILE A 563 -15.93 44.40 -15.96
CA ILE A 563 -15.97 45.32 -14.80
C ILE A 563 -16.10 46.78 -15.24
N GLN A 564 -15.48 47.16 -16.37
CA GLN A 564 -15.57 48.54 -16.90
C GLN A 564 -16.92 48.88 -17.55
N GLN A 565 -17.74 47.90 -17.89
CA GLN A 565 -19.05 48.04 -18.49
C GLN A 565 -20.21 48.11 -17.49
N GLU A 566 -19.98 47.79 -16.21
CA GLU A 566 -20.97 47.96 -15.15
C GLU A 566 -21.05 49.46 -14.77
N PRO A 567 -22.25 50.10 -14.85
CA PRO A 567 -22.42 51.45 -14.32
C PRO A 567 -22.16 51.45 -12.82
N PRO A 568 -21.62 52.55 -12.22
CA PRO A 568 -21.36 52.63 -10.79
C PRO A 568 -22.66 52.38 -10.02
N PRO A 569 -22.64 51.65 -8.92
CA PRO A 569 -23.81 51.38 -8.11
C PRO A 569 -24.44 52.70 -7.66
N SER A 570 -25.75 52.84 -7.98
CA SER A 570 -26.59 54.01 -7.68
C SER A 570 -26.82 54.20 -6.20
#